data_058e203e04e0668db5e8d42410a5a8d2
#
_entry.id   058e203e04e0668db5e8d42410a5a8d2
#
_cell.length_a   1.000
_cell.length_b   1.000
_cell.length_c   1.000
_cell.angle_alpha   90.00
_cell.angle_beta   90.00
_cell.angle_gamma   90.00
#
_symmetry.space_group_name_H-M   'P 1'
#
loop_
_entity.id
_entity.type
_entity.pdbx_description
1 polymer ?
#
loop_
_entity_poly.entity_id
_entity_poly.type
_entity_poly.pdbx_seq_one_letter_code
_entity_poly.pdbx_strand_id
1 'polypeptide(L)'
;MENISLYVCSYNVEKTIEEVIIGILNLDPKPNEIIIVNDGSTKKNNLVFKKMSHLKKIEVLNLRKNVKAQIAIATGLNFLKKEKFQGGIIVMDADGQDDPEYLIDIFKESKKNPERTITINRTKRDDELPFKILYQMYLFLSFLLTFKYLKFGVYSYLHSSSLDKILSTNDIHLAYAASLAKHFKNKNVIFAPRKKRILGESQNNYKSLTHYALKIISVFRNQVLINSIVLVFISFLLSKLITSSALFLFILLALLFFNVIIFLLAYQINKSHVVNDTLKNIENIENLRNELL
;
A
#
# COMPACT_ATOMS: atom_id res chain seq x y z
N MET A 1 0.31 -23.18 -15.43
CA MET A 1 0.02 -21.77 -15.06
C MET A 1 0.73 -21.53 -13.74
N GLU A 2 1.41 -20.39 -13.59
CA GLU A 2 1.96 -20.02 -12.30
C GLU A 2 0.85 -19.91 -11.25
N ASN A 3 1.19 -20.29 -10.03
CA ASN A 3 0.28 -20.17 -8.90
C ASN A 3 0.19 -18.68 -8.53
N ILE A 4 -0.97 -18.05 -8.70
CA ILE A 4 -1.18 -16.65 -8.35
C ILE A 4 -2.24 -16.56 -7.27
N SER A 5 -1.84 -16.03 -6.11
CA SER A 5 -2.73 -15.67 -5.02
C SER A 5 -3.16 -14.23 -5.13
N LEU A 6 -4.43 -13.97 -4.94
CA LEU A 6 -4.96 -12.63 -4.80
C LEU A 6 -5.17 -12.30 -3.32
N TYR A 7 -4.57 -11.21 -2.89
CA TYR A 7 -4.69 -10.68 -1.55
C TYR A 7 -5.58 -9.42 -1.56
N VAL A 8 -6.66 -9.46 -0.81
CA VAL A 8 -7.64 -8.36 -0.71
C VAL A 8 -7.73 -7.86 0.72
N CYS A 9 -7.38 -6.58 0.96
CA CYS A 9 -7.51 -5.96 2.28
C CYS A 9 -8.90 -5.34 2.45
N SER A 10 -9.61 -5.64 3.55
CA SER A 10 -10.98 -5.18 3.80
C SER A 10 -11.17 -4.61 5.20
N TYR A 11 -11.97 -3.53 5.30
CA TYR A 11 -12.47 -2.99 6.57
C TYR A 11 -13.84 -2.34 6.37
N ASN A 12 -14.88 -2.88 7.03
CA ASN A 12 -16.27 -2.38 6.95
C ASN A 12 -16.78 -2.18 5.50
N VAL A 13 -16.43 -3.10 4.59
CA VAL A 13 -16.77 -3.05 3.16
C VAL A 13 -17.57 -4.28 2.71
N GLU A 14 -18.41 -4.82 3.57
CA GLU A 14 -19.08 -6.12 3.40
C GLU A 14 -19.77 -6.27 2.03
N LYS A 15 -20.54 -5.26 1.63
CA LYS A 15 -21.26 -5.29 0.33
C LYS A 15 -20.29 -5.09 -0.85
N THR A 16 -19.29 -4.23 -0.69
CA THR A 16 -18.34 -3.93 -1.77
C THR A 16 -17.42 -5.12 -2.03
N ILE A 17 -16.98 -5.81 -0.98
CA ILE A 17 -16.07 -6.96 -1.15
C ILE A 17 -16.76 -8.09 -1.92
N GLU A 18 -18.06 -8.31 -1.74
CA GLU A 18 -18.82 -9.31 -2.49
C GLU A 18 -18.78 -8.99 -3.99
N GLU A 19 -19.07 -7.76 -4.39
CA GLU A 19 -19.02 -7.33 -5.78
C GLU A 19 -17.61 -7.44 -6.39
N VAL A 20 -16.57 -7.08 -5.62
CA VAL A 20 -15.18 -7.22 -6.04
C VAL A 20 -14.83 -8.69 -6.28
N ILE A 21 -15.18 -9.57 -5.36
CA ILE A 21 -14.91 -11.03 -5.51
C ILE A 21 -15.69 -11.61 -6.68
N ILE A 22 -16.96 -11.27 -6.87
CA ILE A 22 -17.74 -11.69 -8.04
C ILE A 22 -17.06 -11.20 -9.34
N GLY A 23 -16.61 -9.95 -9.37
CA GLY A 23 -15.87 -9.41 -10.52
C GLY A 23 -14.60 -10.23 -10.82
N ILE A 24 -13.84 -10.60 -9.80
CA ILE A 24 -12.64 -11.44 -9.94
C ILE A 24 -12.98 -12.84 -10.44
N LEU A 25 -14.04 -13.45 -9.91
CA LEU A 25 -14.47 -14.81 -10.27
C LEU A 25 -14.97 -14.93 -11.72
N ASN A 26 -15.43 -13.83 -12.30
CA ASN A 26 -15.89 -13.77 -13.69
C ASN A 26 -14.74 -13.57 -14.72
N LEU A 27 -13.50 -13.34 -14.25
CA LEU A 27 -12.34 -13.18 -15.13
C LEU A 27 -11.83 -14.52 -15.67
N ASP A 28 -11.14 -14.47 -16.81
CA ASP A 28 -10.33 -15.56 -17.34
C ASP A 28 -9.02 -14.98 -17.91
N PRO A 29 -7.85 -15.34 -17.38
CA PRO A 29 -7.61 -16.28 -16.25
C PRO A 29 -8.03 -15.73 -14.88
N LYS A 30 -8.22 -16.66 -13.93
CA LYS A 30 -8.53 -16.37 -12.52
C LYS A 30 -7.33 -16.62 -11.62
N PRO A 31 -7.24 -15.99 -10.45
CA PRO A 31 -6.27 -16.36 -9.42
C PRO A 31 -6.59 -17.78 -8.89
N ASN A 32 -5.56 -18.49 -8.44
CA ASN A 32 -5.70 -19.85 -7.90
C ASN A 32 -6.27 -19.87 -6.47
N GLU A 33 -6.03 -18.81 -5.73
CA GLU A 33 -6.57 -18.59 -4.38
C GLU A 33 -6.84 -17.11 -4.12
N ILE A 34 -7.75 -16.85 -3.20
CA ILE A 34 -8.05 -15.50 -2.71
C ILE A 34 -7.89 -15.49 -1.21
N ILE A 35 -7.11 -14.54 -0.71
CA ILE A 35 -6.93 -14.31 0.72
C ILE A 35 -7.52 -12.95 1.06
N ILE A 36 -8.54 -12.95 1.89
CA ILE A 36 -9.18 -11.73 2.38
C ILE A 36 -8.63 -11.42 3.77
N VAL A 37 -8.07 -10.23 3.96
CA VAL A 37 -7.70 -9.79 5.30
C VAL A 37 -8.75 -8.83 5.83
N ASN A 38 -9.53 -9.32 6.77
CA ASN A 38 -10.53 -8.54 7.48
C ASN A 38 -9.88 -7.79 8.64
N ASP A 39 -9.63 -6.49 8.46
CA ASP A 39 -8.93 -5.62 9.42
C ASP A 39 -9.82 -5.22 10.61
N GLY A 40 -10.36 -6.20 11.32
CA GLY A 40 -11.17 -6.00 12.51
C GLY A 40 -12.49 -5.27 12.23
N SER A 41 -13.20 -5.64 11.16
CA SER A 41 -14.52 -5.07 10.84
C SER A 41 -15.52 -5.28 11.98
N THR A 42 -16.31 -4.24 12.28
CA THR A 42 -17.30 -4.26 13.35
C THR A 42 -18.60 -4.97 12.97
N LYS A 43 -18.85 -5.15 11.68
CA LYS A 43 -20.00 -5.87 11.13
C LYS A 43 -19.59 -7.28 10.71
N LYS A 44 -20.46 -8.26 10.89
CA LYS A 44 -20.22 -9.62 10.37
C LYS A 44 -20.25 -9.59 8.85
N ASN A 45 -19.14 -10.00 8.22
CA ASN A 45 -19.08 -10.22 6.79
C ASN A 45 -19.78 -11.53 6.47
N ASN A 46 -21.07 -11.48 6.14
CA ASN A 46 -21.77 -12.62 5.57
C ASN A 46 -21.41 -12.72 4.09
N LEU A 47 -20.22 -13.24 3.81
CA LEU A 47 -19.74 -13.48 2.45
C LEU A 47 -20.40 -14.75 1.92
N VAL A 48 -21.50 -14.61 1.17
CA VAL A 48 -22.16 -15.73 0.51
C VAL A 48 -21.63 -15.85 -0.91
N PHE A 49 -20.69 -16.78 -1.14
CA PHE A 49 -20.11 -17.02 -2.45
C PHE A 49 -20.77 -18.20 -3.17
N LYS A 50 -21.74 -17.92 -4.03
CA LYS A 50 -22.48 -18.96 -4.77
C LYS A 50 -21.68 -19.62 -5.92
N LYS A 51 -20.49 -19.13 -6.32
CA LYS A 51 -19.73 -19.63 -7.49
C LYS A 51 -18.26 -19.88 -7.17
N MET A 52 -17.97 -20.72 -6.19
CA MET A 52 -16.59 -20.94 -5.73
C MET A 52 -15.89 -22.17 -6.31
N SER A 53 -16.55 -22.95 -7.17
CA SER A 53 -16.06 -24.26 -7.65
C SER A 53 -14.73 -24.23 -8.41
N HIS A 54 -14.26 -23.04 -8.82
CA HIS A 54 -13.06 -22.89 -9.65
C HIS A 54 -11.82 -22.43 -8.88
N LEU A 55 -11.94 -22.07 -7.60
CA LEU A 55 -10.81 -21.65 -6.78
C LEU A 55 -10.33 -22.82 -5.93
N LYS A 56 -9.01 -22.95 -5.83
CA LYS A 56 -8.41 -23.99 -4.98
C LYS A 56 -8.66 -23.66 -3.50
N LYS A 57 -8.64 -22.35 -3.15
CA LYS A 57 -8.71 -21.90 -1.76
C LYS A 57 -9.24 -20.46 -1.69
N ILE A 58 -10.19 -20.21 -0.80
CA ILE A 58 -10.53 -18.86 -0.34
C ILE A 58 -10.41 -18.85 1.18
N GLU A 59 -9.57 -17.97 1.71
CA GLU A 59 -9.37 -17.82 3.15
C GLU A 59 -9.66 -16.40 3.60
N VAL A 60 -10.24 -16.28 4.79
CA VAL A 60 -10.42 -15.00 5.48
C VAL A 60 -9.55 -14.98 6.73
N LEU A 61 -8.61 -14.07 6.76
CA LEU A 61 -7.80 -13.77 7.95
C LEU A 61 -8.52 -12.69 8.77
N ASN A 62 -9.20 -13.06 9.82
CA ASN A 62 -9.87 -12.12 10.72
C ASN A 62 -8.86 -11.55 11.72
N LEU A 63 -8.65 -10.23 11.70
CA LEU A 63 -7.78 -9.58 12.67
C LEU A 63 -8.56 -9.22 13.94
N ARG A 64 -7.91 -9.33 15.11
CA ARG A 64 -8.47 -9.06 16.44
C ARG A 64 -9.03 -7.64 16.58
N LYS A 65 -8.46 -6.69 15.86
CA LYS A 65 -8.84 -5.27 15.86
C LYS A 65 -8.36 -4.58 14.59
N ASN A 66 -8.89 -3.40 14.31
CA ASN A 66 -8.40 -2.57 13.21
C ASN A 66 -6.96 -2.11 13.47
N VAL A 67 -6.02 -2.61 12.68
CA VAL A 67 -4.59 -2.28 12.72
C VAL A 67 -4.18 -1.31 11.62
N LYS A 68 -5.11 -0.91 10.79
CA LYS A 68 -4.97 -0.06 9.59
C LYS A 68 -4.34 -0.80 8.40
N ALA A 69 -4.70 -0.36 7.19
CA ALA A 69 -4.42 -1.05 5.94
C ALA A 69 -2.96 -1.48 5.76
N GLN A 70 -1.98 -0.65 6.12
CA GLN A 70 -0.56 -0.98 5.90
C GLN A 70 -0.09 -2.17 6.74
N ILE A 71 -0.55 -2.26 7.99
CA ILE A 71 -0.23 -3.38 8.88
C ILE A 71 -1.04 -4.62 8.49
N ALA A 72 -2.30 -4.45 8.07
CA ALA A 72 -3.12 -5.54 7.55
C ALA A 72 -2.47 -6.17 6.30
N ILE A 73 -2.00 -5.36 5.35
CA ILE A 73 -1.24 -5.84 4.17
C ILE A 73 0.01 -6.63 4.62
N ALA A 74 0.79 -6.07 5.53
CA ALA A 74 1.97 -6.76 6.04
C ALA A 74 1.63 -8.07 6.74
N THR A 75 0.50 -8.14 7.47
CA THR A 75 0.02 -9.36 8.13
C THR A 75 -0.28 -10.46 7.10
N GLY A 76 -0.99 -10.16 6.03
CA GLY A 76 -1.28 -11.14 5.00
C GLY A 76 -0.05 -11.59 4.23
N LEU A 77 0.88 -10.68 3.91
CA LEU A 77 2.14 -11.07 3.26
C LEU A 77 3.02 -11.94 4.18
N ASN A 78 3.05 -11.65 5.50
CA ASN A 78 3.71 -12.52 6.47
C ASN A 78 3.02 -13.89 6.60
N PHE A 79 1.69 -13.94 6.50
CA PHE A 79 0.96 -15.18 6.48
C PHE A 79 1.34 -16.03 5.26
N LEU A 80 1.35 -15.47 4.05
CA LEU A 80 1.81 -16.16 2.84
C LEU A 80 3.25 -16.65 2.96
N LYS A 81 4.12 -15.85 3.54
CA LYS A 81 5.51 -16.27 3.82
C LYS A 81 5.57 -17.45 4.77
N LYS A 82 4.77 -17.45 5.85
CA LYS A 82 4.69 -18.57 6.83
C LYS A 82 4.17 -19.84 6.17
N GLU A 83 3.16 -19.74 5.32
CA GLU A 83 2.60 -20.85 4.54
C GLU A 83 3.53 -21.31 3.40
N LYS A 84 4.72 -20.71 3.25
CA LYS A 84 5.70 -21.00 2.19
C LYS A 84 5.10 -20.94 0.79
N PHE A 85 4.17 -20.00 0.58
CA PHE A 85 3.55 -19.80 -0.71
C PHE A 85 4.60 -19.59 -1.81
N GLN A 86 4.38 -20.23 -2.97
CA GLN A 86 5.24 -20.10 -4.15
C GLN A 86 4.40 -19.59 -5.33
N GLY A 87 4.85 -18.49 -5.93
CA GLY A 87 4.19 -17.89 -7.10
C GLY A 87 3.97 -16.40 -6.99
N GLY A 88 3.08 -15.89 -7.81
CA GLY A 88 2.73 -14.48 -7.87
C GLY A 88 1.71 -14.10 -6.78
N ILE A 89 1.86 -12.90 -6.24
CA ILE A 89 0.98 -12.33 -5.22
C ILE A 89 0.47 -11.00 -5.72
N ILE A 90 -0.85 -10.84 -5.79
CA ILE A 90 -1.48 -9.56 -6.14
C ILE A 90 -2.09 -8.95 -4.89
N VAL A 91 -1.81 -7.70 -4.63
CA VAL A 91 -2.36 -6.92 -3.52
C VAL A 91 -3.31 -5.87 -4.07
N MET A 92 -4.55 -5.81 -3.56
CA MET A 92 -5.55 -4.81 -3.94
C MET A 92 -6.45 -4.41 -2.78
N ASP A 93 -7.12 -3.26 -2.90
CA ASP A 93 -8.14 -2.81 -1.95
C ASP A 93 -9.52 -3.43 -2.26
N ALA A 94 -10.33 -3.66 -1.22
CA ALA A 94 -11.67 -4.24 -1.33
C ALA A 94 -12.79 -3.20 -1.51
N ASP A 95 -12.46 -1.92 -1.68
CA ASP A 95 -13.45 -0.84 -1.75
C ASP A 95 -14.03 -0.58 -3.16
N GLY A 96 -13.64 -1.43 -4.12
CA GLY A 96 -14.08 -1.38 -5.51
C GLY A 96 -13.41 -0.29 -6.36
N GLN A 97 -12.47 0.46 -5.79
CA GLN A 97 -11.73 1.49 -6.55
C GLN A 97 -10.60 0.91 -7.41
N ASP A 98 -10.06 -0.25 -7.01
CA ASP A 98 -9.13 -1.04 -7.80
C ASP A 98 -9.93 -1.99 -8.70
N ASP A 99 -9.88 -1.75 -10.00
CA ASP A 99 -10.69 -2.49 -10.97
C ASP A 99 -10.16 -3.91 -11.20
N PRO A 100 -10.95 -4.96 -10.93
CA PRO A 100 -10.55 -6.34 -11.18
C PRO A 100 -10.16 -6.64 -12.64
N GLU A 101 -10.70 -5.93 -13.62
CA GLU A 101 -10.38 -6.16 -15.04
C GLU A 101 -8.88 -6.03 -15.33
N TYR A 102 -8.15 -5.17 -14.61
CA TYR A 102 -6.69 -5.03 -14.76
C TYR A 102 -5.89 -6.22 -14.24
N LEU A 103 -6.52 -7.19 -13.57
CA LEU A 103 -5.87 -8.47 -13.24
C LEU A 103 -5.43 -9.21 -14.51
N ILE A 104 -6.18 -9.10 -15.60
CA ILE A 104 -5.83 -9.70 -16.90
C ILE A 104 -4.51 -9.15 -17.42
N ASP A 105 -4.31 -7.83 -17.30
CA ASP A 105 -3.07 -7.20 -17.75
C ASP A 105 -1.90 -7.53 -16.81
N ILE A 106 -2.16 -7.63 -15.49
CA ILE A 106 -1.16 -8.11 -14.53
C ILE A 106 -0.75 -9.55 -14.87
N PHE A 107 -1.69 -10.45 -15.14
CA PHE A 107 -1.40 -11.83 -15.54
C PHE A 107 -0.60 -11.92 -16.83
N LYS A 108 -0.92 -11.09 -17.84
CA LYS A 108 -0.15 -11.02 -19.09
C LYS A 108 1.27 -10.53 -18.86
N GLU A 109 1.43 -9.51 -18.02
CA GLU A 109 2.73 -8.89 -17.77
C GLU A 109 3.61 -9.75 -16.86
N SER A 110 3.05 -10.41 -15.84
CA SER A 110 3.77 -11.31 -14.95
C SER A 110 4.32 -12.54 -15.69
N LYS A 111 3.62 -13.05 -16.71
CA LYS A 111 4.11 -14.17 -17.54
C LYS A 111 5.42 -13.85 -18.28
N LYS A 112 5.67 -12.56 -18.63
CA LYS A 112 6.91 -12.16 -19.31
C LYS A 112 8.11 -12.19 -18.35
N ASN A 113 7.91 -11.75 -17.11
CA ASN A 113 8.92 -11.72 -16.06
C ASN A 113 8.28 -11.95 -14.70
N PRO A 114 8.11 -13.21 -14.25
CA PRO A 114 7.38 -13.54 -13.03
C PRO A 114 7.94 -12.88 -11.77
N GLU A 115 9.25 -12.73 -11.66
CA GLU A 115 9.90 -12.14 -10.49
C GLU A 115 9.86 -10.61 -10.47
N ARG A 116 9.41 -9.97 -11.57
CA ARG A 116 9.38 -8.51 -11.64
C ARG A 116 8.11 -7.96 -11.00
N THR A 117 8.28 -7.07 -10.05
CA THR A 117 7.17 -6.32 -9.43
C THR A 117 6.44 -5.48 -10.47
N ILE A 118 5.09 -5.49 -10.42
CA ILE A 118 4.21 -4.67 -11.27
C ILE A 118 3.43 -3.73 -10.37
N THR A 119 3.32 -2.45 -10.73
CA THR A 119 2.50 -1.46 -10.01
C THR A 119 1.45 -0.86 -10.93
N ILE A 120 0.25 -0.64 -10.41
CA ILE A 120 -0.82 0.06 -11.13
C ILE A 120 -0.73 1.55 -10.81
N ASN A 121 -0.38 2.35 -11.83
CA ASN A 121 -0.34 3.81 -11.71
C ASN A 121 -1.69 4.40 -12.10
N ARG A 122 -2.22 5.25 -11.24
CA ARG A 122 -3.52 5.88 -11.42
C ARG A 122 -3.42 7.05 -12.42
N THR A 123 -4.17 6.99 -13.54
CA THR A 123 -4.13 8.00 -14.61
C THR A 123 -5.05 9.18 -14.35
N LYS A 124 -6.19 8.96 -13.67
CA LYS A 124 -7.17 10.02 -13.35
C LYS A 124 -7.54 9.99 -11.87
N ARG A 125 -7.73 11.16 -11.31
CA ARG A 125 -8.28 11.39 -9.97
C ARG A 125 -9.43 12.39 -10.09
N ASP A 126 -10.60 11.97 -9.66
CA ASP A 126 -11.81 12.81 -9.57
C ASP A 126 -11.90 13.49 -8.20
N ASP A 127 -10.80 14.13 -7.79
CA ASP A 127 -10.76 14.86 -6.52
C ASP A 127 -11.25 16.31 -6.73
N GLU A 128 -11.75 16.93 -5.68
CA GLU A 128 -12.06 18.36 -5.66
C GLU A 128 -10.79 19.21 -5.80
N LEU A 129 -10.94 20.46 -6.26
CA LEU A 129 -9.81 21.36 -6.54
C LEU A 129 -8.84 21.54 -5.35
N PRO A 130 -9.29 21.74 -4.09
CA PRO A 130 -8.38 21.86 -2.94
C PRO A 130 -7.52 20.60 -2.73
N PHE A 131 -8.11 19.40 -2.91
CA PHE A 131 -7.37 18.15 -2.83
C PHE A 131 -6.34 18.00 -3.96
N LYS A 132 -6.67 18.43 -5.18
CA LYS A 132 -5.73 18.42 -6.30
C LYS A 132 -4.51 19.29 -5.99
N ILE A 133 -4.72 20.51 -5.46
CA ILE A 133 -3.63 21.41 -5.09
C ILE A 133 -2.74 20.78 -4.01
N LEU A 134 -3.32 20.30 -2.91
CA LEU A 134 -2.56 19.65 -1.83
C LEU A 134 -1.79 18.42 -2.33
N TYR A 135 -2.38 17.65 -3.23
CA TYR A 135 -1.70 16.50 -3.82
C TYR A 135 -0.51 16.91 -4.69
N GLN A 136 -0.62 17.98 -5.48
CA GLN A 136 0.50 18.51 -6.26
C GLN A 136 1.62 19.05 -5.36
N MET A 137 1.27 19.75 -4.28
CA MET A 137 2.23 20.20 -3.27
C MET A 137 2.94 19.01 -2.62
N TYR A 138 2.18 17.97 -2.25
CA TYR A 138 2.77 16.72 -1.74
C TYR A 138 3.74 16.08 -2.74
N LEU A 139 3.35 15.95 -4.02
CA LEU A 139 4.22 15.37 -5.04
C LEU A 139 5.50 16.18 -5.25
N PHE A 140 5.40 17.53 -5.27
CA PHE A 140 6.53 18.42 -5.38
C PHE A 140 7.47 18.28 -4.18
N LEU A 141 6.95 18.35 -2.96
CA LEU A 141 7.73 18.21 -1.73
C LEU A 141 8.37 16.81 -1.64
N SER A 142 7.60 15.78 -1.95
CA SER A 142 8.09 14.40 -1.99
C SER A 142 9.23 14.25 -3.00
N PHE A 143 9.10 14.83 -4.20
CA PHE A 143 10.17 14.82 -5.19
C PHE A 143 11.40 15.57 -4.72
N LEU A 144 11.24 16.79 -4.19
CA LEU A 144 12.34 17.61 -3.68
C LEU A 144 13.15 16.88 -2.59
N LEU A 145 12.44 16.17 -1.69
CA LEU A 145 13.06 15.51 -0.54
C LEU A 145 13.55 14.09 -0.83
N THR A 146 12.96 13.38 -1.82
CA THR A 146 13.25 11.95 -2.05
C THR A 146 13.72 11.64 -3.47
N PHE A 147 13.64 12.60 -4.40
CA PHE A 147 13.80 12.42 -5.85
C PHE A 147 12.90 11.33 -6.45
N LYS A 148 11.69 11.13 -5.87
CA LYS A 148 10.75 10.12 -6.32
C LYS A 148 9.34 10.68 -6.50
N TYR A 149 8.73 10.33 -7.63
CA TYR A 149 7.31 10.54 -7.87
C TYR A 149 6.53 9.27 -7.49
N LEU A 150 5.76 9.35 -6.39
CA LEU A 150 5.00 8.23 -5.85
C LEU A 150 3.53 8.39 -6.25
N LYS A 151 3.17 7.87 -7.45
CA LYS A 151 1.84 8.02 -8.06
C LYS A 151 0.99 6.74 -8.05
N PHE A 152 1.43 5.66 -7.42
CA PHE A 152 0.70 4.41 -7.34
C PHE A 152 0.19 4.13 -5.93
N GLY A 153 -0.86 3.30 -5.86
CA GLY A 153 -1.44 2.84 -4.60
C GLY A 153 -0.94 1.46 -4.19
N VAL A 154 -1.80 0.71 -3.52
CA VAL A 154 -1.49 -0.66 -3.07
C VAL A 154 -1.63 -1.68 -4.19
N TYR A 155 -2.45 -1.39 -5.23
CA TYR A 155 -2.70 -2.32 -6.33
C TYR A 155 -1.41 -2.64 -7.07
N SER A 156 -0.94 -3.86 -6.90
CA SER A 156 0.39 -4.29 -7.36
C SER A 156 0.51 -5.80 -7.39
N TYR A 157 1.51 -6.28 -8.13
CA TYR A 157 1.96 -7.66 -8.17
C TYR A 157 3.39 -7.75 -7.64
N LEU A 158 3.66 -8.77 -6.85
CA LEU A 158 5.00 -9.18 -6.45
C LEU A 158 5.10 -10.72 -6.47
N HIS A 159 6.29 -11.23 -6.72
CA HIS A 159 6.56 -12.67 -6.64
C HIS A 159 6.93 -13.05 -5.20
N SER A 160 6.63 -14.30 -4.78
CA SER A 160 6.93 -14.82 -3.45
C SER A 160 8.41 -14.70 -3.05
N SER A 161 9.34 -14.80 -4.01
CA SER A 161 10.78 -14.55 -3.78
C SER A 161 11.10 -13.13 -3.27
N SER A 162 10.17 -12.20 -3.45
CA SER A 162 10.27 -10.81 -2.98
C SER A 162 9.80 -10.61 -1.54
N LEU A 163 9.15 -11.61 -0.91
CA LEU A 163 8.58 -11.50 0.43
C LEU A 163 9.64 -11.21 1.48
N ASP A 164 10.77 -11.89 1.45
CA ASP A 164 11.86 -11.67 2.39
C ASP A 164 12.37 -10.23 2.31
N LYS A 165 12.52 -9.70 1.11
CA LYS A 165 13.01 -8.34 0.87
C LYS A 165 12.04 -7.28 1.35
N ILE A 166 10.73 -7.40 1.05
CA ILE A 166 9.73 -6.40 1.42
C ILE A 166 9.42 -6.44 2.92
N LEU A 167 9.50 -7.62 3.54
CA LEU A 167 9.21 -7.84 4.96
C LEU A 167 10.42 -7.69 5.88
N SER A 168 11.65 -7.61 5.33
CA SER A 168 12.90 -7.46 6.11
C SER A 168 13.00 -6.10 6.80
N THR A 169 12.23 -5.12 6.38
CA THR A 169 12.22 -3.77 6.96
C THR A 169 10.82 -3.38 7.41
N ASN A 170 10.76 -2.52 8.44
CA ASN A 170 9.48 -2.00 8.94
C ASN A 170 8.89 -0.90 8.02
N ASP A 171 9.52 -0.61 6.89
CA ASP A 171 9.02 0.40 5.93
C ASP A 171 7.63 0.05 5.38
N ILE A 172 7.33 -1.24 5.23
CA ILE A 172 6.01 -1.72 4.80
C ILE A 172 4.89 -1.27 5.74
N HIS A 173 5.14 -1.19 7.04
CA HIS A 173 4.16 -0.77 8.04
C HIS A 173 3.89 0.74 8.02
N LEU A 174 4.83 1.53 7.49
CA LEU A 174 4.64 2.95 7.24
C LEU A 174 3.76 3.15 6.00
N ALA A 175 4.21 2.63 4.84
CA ALA A 175 3.51 2.75 3.58
C ALA A 175 3.97 1.67 2.59
N TYR A 176 3.12 0.69 2.28
CA TYR A 176 3.40 -0.43 1.39
C TYR A 176 3.88 0.03 0.01
N ALA A 177 3.14 0.95 -0.64
CA ALA A 177 3.51 1.47 -1.96
C ALA A 177 4.88 2.15 -1.97
N ALA A 178 5.18 2.95 -0.94
CA ALA A 178 6.48 3.60 -0.80
C ALA A 178 7.60 2.59 -0.55
N SER A 179 7.32 1.53 0.23
CA SER A 179 8.25 0.43 0.45
C SER A 179 8.56 -0.31 -0.85
N LEU A 180 7.54 -0.61 -1.68
CA LEU A 180 7.76 -1.15 -3.03
C LEU A 180 8.66 -0.23 -3.88
N ALA A 181 8.40 1.08 -3.87
CA ALA A 181 9.21 2.04 -4.63
C ALA A 181 10.66 2.13 -4.15
N LYS A 182 10.90 1.91 -2.87
CA LYS A 182 12.24 1.94 -2.27
C LYS A 182 13.03 0.67 -2.60
N HIS A 183 12.41 -0.49 -2.46
CA HIS A 183 13.10 -1.77 -2.53
C HIS A 183 13.15 -2.37 -3.95
N PHE A 184 12.20 -2.02 -4.83
CA PHE A 184 12.12 -2.54 -6.19
C PHE A 184 12.28 -1.42 -7.22
N LYS A 185 13.53 -1.21 -7.68
CA LYS A 185 13.84 -0.15 -8.66
C LYS A 185 13.32 -0.50 -10.06
N ASN A 186 13.52 -1.76 -10.48
CA ASN A 186 13.09 -2.26 -11.78
C ASN A 186 11.69 -2.89 -11.64
N LYS A 187 10.66 -2.09 -11.86
CA LYS A 187 9.27 -2.55 -11.83
C LYS A 187 8.59 -2.21 -13.15
N ASN A 188 7.62 -3.03 -13.53
CA ASN A 188 6.74 -2.74 -14.64
C ASN A 188 5.57 -1.88 -14.14
N VAL A 189 5.04 -1.04 -15.02
CA VAL A 189 3.95 -0.11 -14.69
C VAL A 189 2.81 -0.34 -15.66
N ILE A 190 1.62 -0.59 -15.11
CA ILE A 190 0.36 -0.58 -15.83
C ILE A 190 -0.37 0.70 -15.46
N PHE A 191 -0.97 1.37 -16.44
CA PHE A 191 -1.74 2.59 -16.21
C PHE A 191 -3.23 2.28 -16.21
N ALA A 192 -3.92 2.63 -15.13
CA ALA A 192 -5.35 2.41 -14.96
C ALA A 192 -6.05 3.63 -14.37
N PRO A 193 -7.28 3.97 -14.81
CA PRO A 193 -8.10 4.93 -14.10
C PRO A 193 -8.54 4.32 -12.76
N ARG A 194 -8.66 5.17 -11.73
CA ARG A 194 -9.27 4.74 -10.47
C ARG A 194 -10.78 4.79 -10.62
N LYS A 195 -11.48 3.67 -10.35
CA LYS A 195 -12.95 3.67 -10.29
C LYS A 195 -13.46 4.51 -9.13
N LYS A 196 -14.68 4.98 -9.23
CA LYS A 196 -15.39 5.53 -8.07
C LYS A 196 -15.65 4.40 -7.07
N ARG A 197 -15.65 4.74 -5.79
CA ARG A 197 -16.00 3.78 -4.73
C ARG A 197 -17.42 3.27 -4.98
N ILE A 198 -17.62 1.96 -4.87
CA ILE A 198 -18.94 1.35 -5.12
C ILE A 198 -19.93 1.80 -4.06
N LEU A 199 -19.54 1.76 -2.79
CA LEU A 199 -20.39 2.13 -1.65
C LEU A 199 -19.58 2.84 -0.56
N GLY A 200 -20.25 3.72 0.17
CA GLY A 200 -19.70 4.43 1.34
C GLY A 200 -18.86 5.65 0.98
N GLU A 201 -18.64 6.49 1.99
CA GLU A 201 -17.80 7.68 1.88
C GLU A 201 -16.33 7.35 2.21
N SER A 202 -15.43 8.19 1.72
CA SER A 202 -14.02 8.08 2.09
C SER A 202 -13.85 8.36 3.59
N GLN A 203 -13.28 7.43 4.32
CA GLN A 203 -12.91 7.65 5.72
C GLN A 203 -11.69 8.57 5.87
N ASN A 204 -11.07 8.99 4.76
CA ASN A 204 -9.91 9.83 4.76
C ASN A 204 -10.32 11.31 4.77
N ASN A 205 -9.98 12.00 5.84
CA ASN A 205 -10.02 13.46 5.95
C ASN A 205 -8.63 14.07 5.69
N TYR A 206 -8.53 15.40 5.61
CA TYR A 206 -7.26 16.10 5.36
C TYR A 206 -6.16 15.70 6.35
N LYS A 207 -6.49 15.54 7.63
CA LYS A 207 -5.53 15.15 8.69
C LYS A 207 -4.98 13.74 8.44
N SER A 208 -5.83 12.78 8.10
CA SER A 208 -5.41 11.40 7.81
C SER A 208 -4.57 11.31 6.54
N LEU A 209 -4.91 12.09 5.50
CA LEU A 209 -4.15 12.16 4.26
C LEU A 209 -2.76 12.77 4.47
N THR A 210 -2.68 13.89 5.21
CA THR A 210 -1.39 14.51 5.57
C THR A 210 -0.52 13.55 6.39
N HIS A 211 -1.11 12.90 7.39
CA HIS A 211 -0.39 11.91 8.19
C HIS A 211 0.12 10.74 7.34
N TYR A 212 -0.69 10.27 6.38
CA TYR A 212 -0.27 9.22 5.46
C TYR A 212 0.83 9.70 4.50
N ALA A 213 0.76 10.93 3.99
CA ALA A 213 1.81 11.54 3.19
C ALA A 213 3.15 11.61 3.94
N LEU A 214 3.13 12.00 5.22
CA LEU A 214 4.32 11.98 6.08
C LEU A 214 4.88 10.56 6.27
N LYS A 215 4.02 9.55 6.45
CA LYS A 215 4.44 8.15 6.51
C LYS A 215 5.12 7.69 5.22
N ILE A 216 4.58 8.05 4.05
CA ILE A 216 5.20 7.76 2.75
C ILE A 216 6.62 8.36 2.68
N ILE A 217 6.78 9.62 3.06
CA ILE A 217 8.08 10.30 3.07
C ILE A 217 9.03 9.66 4.11
N SER A 218 8.51 9.22 5.27
CA SER A 218 9.29 8.56 6.33
C SER A 218 9.92 7.23 5.88
N VAL A 219 9.37 6.56 4.88
CA VAL A 219 10.00 5.39 4.25
C VAL A 219 11.38 5.76 3.67
N PHE A 220 11.53 6.98 3.17
CA PHE A 220 12.78 7.50 2.58
C PHE A 220 13.59 8.39 3.53
N ARG A 221 13.38 8.31 4.86
CA ARG A 221 13.95 9.20 5.88
C ARG A 221 15.45 9.47 5.73
N ASN A 222 16.25 8.44 5.42
CA ASN A 222 17.70 8.63 5.23
C ASN A 222 18.01 9.49 3.99
N GLN A 223 17.27 9.28 2.89
CA GLN A 223 17.40 10.09 1.68
C GLN A 223 16.94 11.53 1.94
N VAL A 224 15.84 11.69 2.68
CA VAL A 224 15.34 13.01 3.10
C VAL A 224 16.37 13.76 3.93
N LEU A 225 17.02 13.09 4.87
CA LEU A 225 18.09 13.68 5.68
C LEU A 225 19.26 14.17 4.81
N ILE A 226 19.76 13.33 3.91
CA ILE A 226 20.85 13.70 2.98
C ILE A 226 20.43 14.90 2.13
N ASN A 227 19.24 14.86 1.52
CA ASN A 227 18.77 15.95 0.67
C ASN A 227 18.51 17.23 1.47
N SER A 228 18.07 17.12 2.73
CA SER A 228 17.92 18.27 3.64
C SER A 228 19.27 18.94 3.92
N ILE A 229 20.32 18.16 4.14
CA ILE A 229 21.68 18.70 4.33
C ILE A 229 22.13 19.48 3.09
N VAL A 230 21.89 18.90 1.88
CA VAL A 230 22.21 19.58 0.62
C VAL A 230 21.42 20.88 0.47
N LEU A 231 20.12 20.87 0.77
CA LEU A 231 19.27 22.07 0.71
C LEU A 231 19.72 23.15 1.70
N VAL A 232 20.10 22.77 2.92
CA VAL A 232 20.66 23.69 3.92
C VAL A 232 21.96 24.29 3.40
N PHE A 233 22.85 23.49 2.81
CA PHE A 233 24.10 23.99 2.25
C PHE A 233 23.85 24.98 1.09
N ILE A 234 22.94 24.65 0.17
CA ILE A 234 22.55 25.56 -0.92
C ILE A 234 21.96 26.85 -0.36
N SER A 235 21.06 26.77 0.63
CA SER A 235 20.43 27.95 1.25
C SER A 235 21.47 28.83 1.98
N PHE A 236 22.52 28.21 2.58
CA PHE A 236 23.65 28.94 3.18
C PHE A 236 24.42 29.71 2.13
N LEU A 237 24.77 29.10 0.99
CA LEU A 237 25.46 29.79 -0.10
C LEU A 237 24.64 30.96 -0.65
N LEU A 238 23.33 30.73 -0.88
CA LEU A 238 22.41 31.78 -1.33
C LEU A 238 22.26 32.92 -0.32
N SER A 239 22.30 32.65 0.97
CA SER A 239 22.20 33.67 2.02
C SER A 239 23.39 34.66 1.99
N LYS A 240 24.55 34.19 1.52
CA LYS A 240 25.74 35.06 1.34
C LYS A 240 25.58 35.98 0.14
N LEU A 241 24.83 35.56 -0.89
CA LEU A 241 24.56 36.38 -2.09
C LEU A 241 23.43 37.40 -1.85
N ILE A 242 22.39 37.00 -1.10
CA ILE A 242 21.16 37.79 -0.90
C ILE A 242 21.22 38.60 0.42
N THR A 243 22.25 38.41 1.24
CA THR A 243 22.43 39.06 2.56
C THR A 243 21.29 38.82 3.55
N SER A 244 20.51 37.73 3.38
CA SER A 244 19.39 37.37 4.24
C SER A 244 19.68 36.14 5.14
N SER A 245 20.23 36.41 6.32
CA SER A 245 20.47 35.38 7.34
C SER A 245 19.17 34.80 7.94
N ALA A 246 18.10 35.62 7.99
CA ALA A 246 16.80 35.18 8.53
C ALA A 246 16.16 34.07 7.68
N LEU A 247 16.18 34.18 6.35
CA LEU A 247 15.65 33.15 5.45
C LEU A 247 16.43 31.83 5.58
N PHE A 248 17.77 31.92 5.66
CA PHE A 248 18.59 30.72 5.91
C PHE A 248 18.22 30.02 7.21
N LEU A 249 18.14 30.81 8.31
CA LEU A 249 17.77 30.24 9.62
C LEU A 249 16.40 29.59 9.60
N PHE A 250 15.42 30.21 8.93
CA PHE A 250 14.08 29.64 8.77
C PHE A 250 14.12 28.30 8.02
N ILE A 251 14.83 28.20 6.90
CA ILE A 251 14.96 26.95 6.12
C ILE A 251 15.64 25.87 6.97
N LEU A 252 16.72 26.22 7.67
CA LEU A 252 17.45 25.29 8.55
C LEU A 252 16.52 24.71 9.62
N LEU A 253 15.81 25.57 10.36
CA LEU A 253 14.91 25.14 11.43
C LEU A 253 13.73 24.33 10.88
N ALA A 254 13.14 24.73 9.76
CA ALA A 254 12.04 24.02 9.12
C ALA A 254 12.45 22.59 8.67
N LEU A 255 13.61 22.44 8.03
CA LEU A 255 14.12 21.13 7.61
C LEU A 255 14.54 20.27 8.80
N LEU A 256 15.14 20.85 9.84
CA LEU A 256 15.46 20.14 11.08
C LEU A 256 14.19 19.58 11.73
N PHE A 257 13.20 20.43 11.94
CA PHE A 257 11.90 20.04 12.53
C PHE A 257 11.20 18.96 11.71
N PHE A 258 11.19 19.12 10.38
CA PHE A 258 10.61 18.12 9.47
C PHE A 258 11.31 16.75 9.59
N ASN A 259 12.65 16.73 9.60
CA ASN A 259 13.41 15.49 9.78
C ASN A 259 13.09 14.83 11.13
N VAL A 260 13.00 15.59 12.22
CA VAL A 260 12.62 15.06 13.53
C VAL A 260 11.24 14.38 13.44
N ILE A 261 10.25 15.01 12.81
CA ILE A 261 8.90 14.42 12.66
C ILE A 261 8.96 13.08 11.93
N ILE A 262 9.61 12.99 10.77
CA ILE A 262 9.62 11.76 9.97
C ILE A 262 10.40 10.63 10.64
N PHE A 263 11.48 10.94 11.39
CA PHE A 263 12.21 9.93 12.17
C PHE A 263 11.38 9.46 13.37
N LEU A 264 10.67 10.35 14.06
CA LEU A 264 9.76 9.99 15.15
C LEU A 264 8.61 9.11 14.66
N LEU A 265 8.01 9.40 13.51
CA LEU A 265 6.96 8.56 12.92
C LEU A 265 7.47 7.15 12.63
N ALA A 266 8.66 7.03 12.04
CA ALA A 266 9.28 5.74 11.78
C ALA A 266 9.59 4.99 13.09
N TYR A 267 10.11 5.68 14.10
CA TYR A 267 10.40 5.11 15.42
C TYR A 267 9.14 4.60 16.12
N GLN A 268 8.06 5.40 16.15
CA GLN A 268 6.79 5.02 16.78
C GLN A 268 6.19 3.76 16.15
N ILE A 269 6.22 3.64 14.81
CA ILE A 269 5.77 2.43 14.13
C ILE A 269 6.62 1.22 14.53
N ASN A 270 7.94 1.36 14.53
CA ASN A 270 8.86 0.28 14.87
C ASN A 270 8.70 -0.21 16.32
N LYS A 271 8.31 0.66 17.23
CA LYS A 271 8.08 0.31 18.65
C LYS A 271 6.71 -0.30 18.90
N SER A 272 5.80 -0.26 17.95
CA SER A 272 4.44 -0.79 18.10
C SER A 272 4.44 -2.31 18.22
N HIS A 273 3.81 -2.86 19.27
CA HIS A 273 3.63 -4.31 19.44
C HIS A 273 2.87 -4.96 18.28
N VAL A 274 2.01 -4.21 17.59
CA VAL A 274 1.24 -4.68 16.43
C VAL A 274 2.13 -4.98 15.22
N VAL A 275 3.30 -4.38 15.16
CA VAL A 275 4.28 -4.51 14.06
C VAL A 275 5.32 -5.59 14.35
N ASN A 276 5.71 -5.77 15.62
CA ASN A 276 6.79 -6.70 15.99
C ASN A 276 6.48 -8.16 15.63
N ASP A 277 5.20 -8.55 15.67
CA ASP A 277 4.75 -9.86 15.22
C ASP A 277 3.34 -9.71 14.62
N THR A 278 3.30 -9.43 13.33
CA THR A 278 2.03 -9.15 12.63
C THR A 278 1.10 -10.36 12.60
N LEU A 279 1.63 -11.59 12.68
CA LEU A 279 0.81 -12.82 12.72
C LEU A 279 -0.02 -12.92 13.99
N LYS A 280 0.42 -12.33 15.10
CA LYS A 280 -0.37 -12.26 16.35
C LYS A 280 -1.61 -11.37 16.23
N ASN A 281 -1.70 -10.56 15.19
CA ASN A 281 -2.90 -9.78 14.92
C ASN A 281 -4.05 -10.66 14.41
N ILE A 282 -3.76 -11.84 13.87
CA ILE A 282 -4.77 -12.78 13.39
C ILE A 282 -5.49 -13.40 14.61
N GLU A 283 -6.81 -13.30 14.62
CA GLU A 283 -7.67 -13.93 15.63
C GLU A 283 -8.06 -15.34 15.21
N ASN A 284 -8.58 -15.46 13.99
CA ASN A 284 -8.96 -16.73 13.39
C ASN A 284 -8.78 -16.70 11.87
N ILE A 285 -8.82 -17.88 11.28
CA ILE A 285 -8.75 -18.10 9.83
C ILE A 285 -9.99 -18.91 9.44
N GLU A 286 -10.81 -18.35 8.57
CA GLU A 286 -12.00 -18.99 8.03
C GLU A 286 -11.73 -19.46 6.60
N ASN A 287 -12.00 -20.74 6.32
CA ASN A 287 -11.93 -21.29 4.97
C ASN A 287 -13.35 -21.36 4.39
N LEU A 288 -13.72 -20.40 3.55
CA LEU A 288 -15.08 -20.28 3.04
C LEU A 288 -15.51 -21.44 2.11
N ARG A 289 -14.54 -22.22 1.60
CA ARG A 289 -14.85 -23.39 0.77
C ARG A 289 -15.51 -24.52 1.56
N ASN A 290 -15.20 -24.63 2.85
CA ASN A 290 -15.73 -25.72 3.70
C ASN A 290 -17.12 -25.43 4.27
N GLU A 291 -17.60 -24.20 4.18
CA GLU A 291 -18.94 -23.83 4.68
C GLU A 291 -20.06 -24.07 3.66
N LEU A 292 -19.72 -24.47 2.42
CA LEU A 292 -20.66 -24.68 1.30
C LEU A 292 -20.83 -26.14 0.92
N LEU A 293 -20.23 -27.07 1.67
CA LEU A 293 -20.48 -28.53 1.60
C LEU A 293 -21.37 -28.95 2.76
#